data_14c6f88145d998de3c75aa73e53dc888
#
_entry.id   14c6f88145d998de3c75aa73e53dc888
#
_cell.length_a   1.000
_cell.length_b   1.000
_cell.length_c   1.000
_cell.angle_alpha   90.00
_cell.angle_beta   90.00
_cell.angle_gamma   90.00
#
_symmetry.space_group_name_H-M   'P 1'
#
loop_
_entity.id
_entity.type
_entity.pdbx_description
1 polymer ?
#
loop_
_entity_poly.entity_id
_entity_poly.type
_entity_poly.pdbx_seq_one_letter_code
_entity_poly.pdbx_strand_id
1 'polypeptide(L)' 'MYKAAVIGDRQSVMGFRALGLTVECAETPEQASGALHRLAETNHAVIYITEQLASKIPQEIAQYLDLRQVAVIPIPSK' A
#
# COMPACT_ATOMS: atom_id res chain seq x y z
N MET A 1 8.59 3.21 -16.68
CA MET A 1 7.89 1.99 -16.26
C MET A 1 7.40 2.13 -14.82
N TYR A 2 6.16 1.77 -14.57
CA TYR A 2 5.59 1.88 -13.24
C TYR A 2 5.72 0.58 -12.47
N LYS A 3 5.83 0.71 -11.16
CA LYS A 3 5.97 -0.44 -10.27
C LYS A 3 4.68 -0.67 -9.51
N ALA A 4 4.55 -1.87 -8.96
CA ALA A 4 3.46 -2.21 -8.06
C ALA A 4 4.03 -2.55 -6.68
N ALA A 5 3.27 -2.24 -5.64
CA ALA A 5 3.70 -2.45 -4.27
C ALA A 5 2.57 -3.01 -3.42
N VAL A 6 2.92 -3.53 -2.26
CA VAL A 6 1.95 -4.01 -1.28
C VAL A 6 2.35 -3.55 0.11
N ILE A 7 1.38 -3.08 0.87
CA ILE A 7 1.54 -2.62 2.25
C ILE A 7 0.68 -3.47 3.16
N GLY A 8 1.24 -3.95 4.25
CA GLY A 8 0.46 -4.69 5.22
C GLY A 8 1.32 -5.35 6.28
N ASP A 9 0.66 -6.07 7.16
CA ASP A 9 1.36 -6.86 8.15
C ASP A 9 2.19 -7.95 7.48
N ARG A 10 3.21 -8.38 8.17
CA ARG A 10 4.21 -9.28 7.58
C ARG A 10 3.59 -10.56 7.02
N GLN A 11 2.67 -11.17 7.77
CA GLN A 11 2.07 -12.43 7.32
C GLN A 11 1.27 -12.25 6.04
N SER A 12 0.57 -11.13 5.92
CA SER A 12 -0.28 -10.91 4.76
C SER A 12 0.51 -10.60 3.50
N VAL A 13 1.68 -9.97 3.61
CA VAL A 13 2.34 -9.43 2.43
C VAL A 13 3.58 -10.19 1.97
N MET A 14 4.14 -11.07 2.80
CA MET A 14 5.41 -11.70 2.46
C MET A 14 5.36 -12.53 1.18
N GLY A 15 4.22 -13.14 0.89
CA GLY A 15 4.07 -13.92 -0.34
C GLY A 15 4.15 -13.09 -1.60
N PHE A 16 3.85 -11.80 -1.50
CA PHE A 16 3.88 -10.92 -2.68
C PHE A 16 5.30 -10.59 -3.14
N ARG A 17 6.28 -10.76 -2.27
CA ARG A 17 7.67 -10.51 -2.66
C ARG A 17 8.10 -11.42 -3.82
N ALA A 18 7.63 -12.66 -3.80
CA ALA A 18 7.96 -13.62 -4.85
C ALA A 18 7.39 -13.23 -6.20
N LEU A 19 6.38 -12.35 -6.22
CA LEU A 19 5.75 -11.88 -7.45
C LEU A 19 6.42 -10.62 -8.01
N GLY A 20 7.49 -10.17 -7.39
CA GLY A 20 8.21 -8.99 -7.88
C GLY A 20 7.66 -7.66 -7.42
N LEU A 21 6.71 -7.66 -6.46
CA LEU A 21 6.19 -6.41 -5.93
C LEU A 21 7.14 -5.84 -4.87
N THR A 22 7.12 -4.51 -4.74
CA THR A 22 7.77 -3.86 -3.60
C THR A 22 6.93 -4.14 -2.36
N VAL A 23 7.55 -4.68 -1.32
CA VAL A 23 6.84 -5.05 -0.10
C VAL A 23 7.21 -4.09 1.03
N GLU A 24 6.20 -3.46 1.63
CA GLU A 24 6.38 -2.60 2.81
C GLU A 24 5.56 -3.18 3.95
N CYS A 25 6.24 -3.61 5.00
CA CYS A 25 5.56 -4.13 6.19
C CYS A 25 5.11 -2.97 7.07
N ALA A 26 3.84 -3.01 7.48
CA ALA A 26 3.27 -1.99 8.36
C ALA A 26 2.32 -2.66 9.34
N GLU A 27 2.49 -2.33 10.61
CA GLU A 27 1.65 -2.89 11.68
C GLU A 27 0.70 -1.85 12.27
N THR A 28 0.92 -0.57 11.99
CA THR A 28 0.12 0.52 12.52
C THR A 28 -0.37 1.41 11.40
N PRO A 29 -1.45 2.17 11.62
CA PRO A 29 -1.92 3.12 10.61
C PRO A 29 -0.86 4.16 10.24
N GLU A 30 -0.07 4.59 11.22
CA GLU A 30 0.99 5.57 10.97
C GLU A 30 2.06 5.00 10.04
N GLN A 31 2.44 3.75 10.27
CA GLN A 31 3.40 3.09 9.39
C GLN A 31 2.84 2.90 7.99
N ALA A 32 1.56 2.55 7.90
CA ALA A 32 0.92 2.37 6.61
C ALA A 32 0.84 3.68 5.84
N SER A 33 0.50 4.77 6.52
CA SER A 33 0.44 6.08 5.89
C SER A 33 1.81 6.51 5.37
N GLY A 34 2.86 6.29 6.16
CA GLY A 34 4.22 6.61 5.74
C GLY A 34 4.66 5.78 4.55
N ALA A 35 4.33 4.48 4.55
CA ALA A 35 4.66 3.60 3.43
C ALA A 35 3.93 4.03 2.17
N LEU A 36 2.65 4.36 2.29
CA LEU A 36 1.87 4.83 1.15
C LEU A 36 2.49 6.08 0.54
N HIS A 37 2.89 7.02 1.38
CA HIS A 37 3.51 8.25 0.93
C HIS A 37 4.82 7.97 0.17
N ARG A 38 5.69 7.15 0.75
CA ARG A 38 6.97 6.82 0.11
C ARG A 38 6.76 6.14 -1.25
N LEU A 39 5.83 5.19 -1.30
CA LEU A 39 5.60 4.44 -2.52
C LEU A 39 4.98 5.31 -3.60
N ALA A 40 4.06 6.19 -3.23
CA ALA A 40 3.44 7.10 -4.19
C ALA A 40 4.47 8.05 -4.80
N GLU A 41 5.51 8.40 -4.04
CA GLU A 41 6.55 9.30 -4.52
C GLU A 41 7.63 8.58 -5.33
N THR A 42 7.63 7.26 -5.38
CA THR A 42 8.70 6.49 -6.01
C THR A 42 8.21 5.66 -7.19
N ASN A 43 7.34 6.23 -7.99
CA ASN A 43 6.96 5.66 -9.28
C ASN A 43 6.14 4.38 -9.17
N HIS A 44 5.37 4.24 -8.10
CA HIS A 44 4.44 3.12 -7.94
C HIS A 44 3.05 3.56 -8.37
N ALA A 45 2.53 2.92 -9.41
CA ALA A 45 1.21 3.26 -9.95
C ALA A 45 0.09 2.46 -9.29
N VAL A 46 0.41 1.29 -8.76
CA VAL A 46 -0.57 0.42 -8.10
C VAL A 46 -0.02 0.02 -6.74
N ILE A 47 -0.80 0.27 -5.71
CA ILE A 47 -0.41 -0.06 -4.34
C ILE A 47 -1.53 -0.88 -3.72
N TYR A 48 -1.23 -2.13 -3.40
CA TYR A 48 -2.14 -2.98 -2.64
C TYR A 48 -1.93 -2.73 -1.15
N ILE A 49 -3.00 -2.71 -0.39
CA ILE A 49 -2.92 -2.49 1.05
C ILE A 49 -3.93 -3.40 1.73
N THR A 50 -3.53 -4.00 2.86
CA THR A 50 -4.48 -4.85 3.59
C THR A 50 -5.68 -4.03 4.00
N GLU A 51 -6.86 -4.65 3.95
CA GLU A 51 -8.10 -3.93 4.22
C GLU A 51 -8.18 -3.41 5.65
N GLN A 52 -7.52 -4.10 6.59
CA GLN A 52 -7.49 -3.62 7.98
C GLN A 52 -6.79 -2.28 8.10
N LEU A 53 -5.64 -2.15 7.43
CA LEU A 53 -4.92 -0.87 7.45
C LEU A 53 -5.62 0.18 6.61
N ALA A 54 -6.17 -0.22 5.47
CA ALA A 54 -6.85 0.72 4.59
C ALA A 54 -8.02 1.38 5.28
N SER A 55 -8.75 0.63 6.10
CA SER A 55 -9.92 1.16 6.80
C SER A 55 -9.55 2.24 7.83
N LYS A 56 -8.28 2.31 8.21
CA LYS A 56 -7.81 3.26 9.22
C LYS A 56 -7.17 4.51 8.63
N ILE A 57 -6.95 4.54 7.31
CA ILE A 57 -6.37 5.69 6.63
C ILE A 57 -7.16 6.07 5.39
N PRO A 58 -8.50 6.18 5.48
CA PRO A 58 -9.30 6.42 4.28
C PRO A 58 -9.05 7.79 3.66
N GLN A 59 -8.74 8.80 4.45
CA GLN A 59 -8.51 10.14 3.92
C GLN A 59 -7.21 10.20 3.12
N GLU A 60 -6.17 9.55 3.60
CA GLU A 60 -4.90 9.50 2.89
C GLU A 60 -5.04 8.75 1.56
N ILE A 61 -5.77 7.64 1.58
CA ILE A 61 -6.00 6.88 0.35
C ILE A 61 -6.76 7.72 -0.67
N ALA A 62 -7.83 8.39 -0.24
CA ALA A 62 -8.63 9.22 -1.14
C ALA A 62 -7.79 10.34 -1.75
N GLN A 63 -6.92 10.93 -0.96
CA GLN A 63 -6.05 12.01 -1.42
C GLN A 63 -5.14 11.54 -2.55
N TYR A 64 -4.54 10.36 -2.42
CA TYR A 64 -3.64 9.85 -3.45
C TYR A 64 -4.38 9.43 -4.70
N LEU A 65 -5.57 8.87 -4.57
CA LEU A 65 -6.40 8.54 -5.73
C LEU A 65 -6.71 9.78 -6.55
N ASP A 66 -7.02 10.90 -5.88
CA ASP A 66 -7.42 12.12 -6.55
C ASP A 66 -6.23 12.88 -7.12
N LEU A 67 -5.17 13.03 -6.31
CA LEU A 67 -4.10 13.96 -6.64
C LEU A 67 -2.95 13.31 -7.42
N ARG A 68 -2.68 12.04 -7.17
CA ARG A 68 -1.52 11.37 -7.75
C ARG A 68 -1.88 10.33 -8.78
N GLN A 69 -3.15 10.03 -8.93
CA GLN A 69 -3.62 9.01 -9.86
C GLN A 69 -2.98 7.64 -9.59
N VAL A 70 -2.73 7.36 -8.32
CA VAL A 70 -2.21 6.07 -7.88
C VAL A 70 -3.39 5.20 -7.51
N ALA A 71 -3.44 4.00 -8.07
CA ALA A 71 -4.49 3.04 -7.71
C ALA A 71 -4.12 2.39 -6.38
N VAL A 72 -5.00 2.53 -5.40
CA VAL A 72 -4.81 1.91 -4.08
C VAL A 72 -5.92 0.88 -3.91
N ILE A 73 -5.54 -0.38 -3.83
CA ILE A 73 -6.48 -1.50 -3.88
C ILE A 73 -6.41 -2.29 -2.58
N PRO A 74 -7.53 -2.37 -1.82
CA PRO A 74 -7.52 -3.18 -0.60
C PRO A 74 -7.46 -4.65 -0.93
N ILE A 75 -6.71 -5.39 -0.09
CA ILE A 75 -6.64 -6.84 -0.19
C ILE A 75 -7.01 -7.46 1.15
N PRO A 76 -7.46 -8.72 1.16
CA PRO A 76 -7.83 -9.36 2.41
C PRO A 76 -6.66 -9.44 3.38
N SER A 77 -6.97 -9.28 4.67
CA SER A 77 -6.00 -9.41 5.73
C SER A 77 -6.06 -10.80 6.33
N LYS A 78 -4.95 -11.23 6.86
CA LYS A 78 -4.89 -12.50 7.56
C LYS A 78 -5.62 -12.43 8.90
#